data_b2e769e5aa3a1af977bee6111af03099
#
_entry.id   b2e769e5aa3a1af977bee6111af03099
#
_cell.length_a   1.000
_cell.length_b   1.000
_cell.length_c   1.000
_cell.angle_alpha   90.00
_cell.angle_beta   90.00
_cell.angle_gamma   90.00
#
_symmetry.space_group_name_H-M   'P 1'
#
loop_
_entity.id
_entity.type
_entity.pdbx_description
1 polymer ?
#
loop_
_entity_poly.entity_id
_entity_poly.type
_entity_poly.pdbx_seq_one_letter_code
_entity_poly.pdbx_strand_id
1 'polypeptide(L)'
;MNEQFRIPILSSSPLETQKLGELLGRIICRSQLPGFGDQPRTTGAVIGLVGELGAGKTTFAQGLARGLGVQAHITSPTFTLINEYTSPTENVRLFHVDSYRLAANQDSLVNEIYGLGMDEIFDAVEEESFANRGPPPHPVAQRHVVVIEWADRLGDLLPADRLTLRFDSGADGQTPVAAGVYNHTLAHLQKPETDQTPPACEATGGWPRATEQDGSERMLCFCATGPRSSALLSDLQSAVADPQWRGTGC
;
A
#
# COMPACT_ATOMS: atom_id res chain seq x y z
N MET A 1 -12.35 10.34 20.79
CA MET A 1 -10.95 10.19 20.31
C MET A 1 -10.90 8.79 19.70
N ASN A 2 -10.90 8.68 18.36
CA ASN A 2 -10.79 7.38 17.71
C ASN A 2 -9.37 6.85 17.95
N GLU A 3 -9.24 5.75 18.69
CA GLU A 3 -7.99 5.00 18.73
C GLU A 3 -7.72 4.52 17.30
N GLN A 4 -6.77 5.17 16.63
CA GLN A 4 -6.32 4.75 15.32
C GLN A 4 -5.60 3.42 15.49
N PHE A 5 -6.12 2.38 14.84
CA PHE A 5 -5.49 1.08 14.84
C PHE A 5 -4.15 1.18 14.11
N ARG A 6 -3.04 0.84 14.79
CA ARG A 6 -1.67 1.01 14.29
C ARG A 6 -0.88 -0.28 14.44
N ILE A 7 -0.10 -0.62 13.42
CA ILE A 7 0.79 -1.78 13.43
C ILE A 7 2.18 -1.35 12.95
N PRO A 8 3.20 -1.42 13.82
CA PRO A 8 4.59 -1.25 13.40
C PRO A 8 5.13 -2.58 12.84
N ILE A 9 5.83 -2.51 11.71
CA ILE A 9 6.50 -3.65 11.08
C ILE A 9 7.93 -3.23 10.76
N LEU A 10 8.92 -3.97 11.26
CA LEU A 10 10.32 -3.76 10.89
C LEU A 10 10.59 -4.38 9.52
N SER A 11 11.14 -3.60 8.63
CA SER A 11 11.67 -4.03 7.33
C SER A 11 13.18 -3.85 7.34
N SER A 12 13.90 -4.94 7.15
CA SER A 12 15.37 -4.96 7.19
C SER A 12 16.03 -4.76 5.83
N SER A 13 15.23 -4.66 4.76
CA SER A 13 15.76 -4.45 3.41
C SER A 13 14.72 -3.86 2.46
N PRO A 14 15.15 -3.26 1.33
CA PRO A 14 14.22 -2.85 0.26
C PRO A 14 13.39 -4.01 -0.27
N LEU A 15 13.94 -5.22 -0.32
CA LEU A 15 13.22 -6.42 -0.75
C LEU A 15 12.08 -6.77 0.21
N GLU A 16 12.28 -6.66 1.52
CA GLU A 16 11.21 -6.87 2.51
C GLU A 16 10.14 -5.79 2.40
N THR A 17 10.52 -4.53 2.20
CA THR A 17 9.57 -3.45 1.93
C THR A 17 8.71 -3.76 0.70
N GLN A 18 9.33 -4.25 -0.37
CA GLN A 18 8.63 -4.63 -1.60
C GLN A 18 7.70 -5.82 -1.38
N LYS A 19 8.15 -6.87 -0.67
CA LYS A 19 7.33 -8.04 -0.31
C LYS A 19 6.11 -7.65 0.54
N LEU A 20 6.29 -6.70 1.47
CA LEU A 20 5.20 -6.21 2.29
C LEU A 20 4.14 -5.48 1.47
N GLY A 21 4.57 -4.67 0.49
CA GLY A 21 3.66 -4.07 -0.49
C GLY A 21 2.92 -5.15 -1.31
N GLU A 22 3.62 -6.17 -1.78
CA GLU A 22 3.03 -7.27 -2.53
C GLU A 22 2.00 -8.05 -1.71
N LEU A 23 2.29 -8.31 -0.44
CA LEU A 23 1.37 -8.95 0.48
C LEU A 23 0.08 -8.13 0.63
N LEU A 24 0.20 -6.81 0.85
CA LEU A 24 -0.96 -5.93 0.95
C LEU A 24 -1.79 -5.93 -0.35
N GLY A 25 -1.14 -5.89 -1.52
CA GLY A 25 -1.82 -5.96 -2.81
C GLY A 25 -2.63 -7.26 -2.97
N ARG A 26 -2.06 -8.40 -2.59
CA ARG A 26 -2.76 -9.69 -2.60
C ARG A 26 -3.94 -9.72 -1.61
N ILE A 27 -3.79 -9.10 -0.44
CA ILE A 27 -4.88 -8.96 0.53
C ILE A 27 -6.01 -8.14 -0.07
N ILE A 28 -5.72 -6.99 -0.67
CA ILE A 28 -6.72 -6.15 -1.33
C ILE A 28 -7.48 -6.94 -2.41
N CYS A 29 -6.80 -7.73 -3.24
CA CYS A 29 -7.44 -8.56 -4.26
C CYS A 29 -8.40 -9.60 -3.67
N ARG A 30 -8.08 -10.16 -2.50
CA ARG A 30 -8.90 -11.18 -1.83
C ARG A 30 -10.00 -10.59 -0.96
N SER A 31 -9.86 -9.33 -0.54
CA SER A 31 -10.81 -8.67 0.35
C SER A 31 -12.17 -8.51 -0.34
N GLN A 32 -13.20 -8.99 0.33
CA GLN A 32 -14.59 -8.85 -0.08
C GLN A 32 -15.34 -8.20 1.09
N LEU A 33 -16.04 -7.10 0.85
CA LEU A 33 -16.99 -6.60 1.83
C LEU A 33 -18.28 -7.43 1.78
N PRO A 34 -18.97 -7.60 2.91
CA PRO A 34 -20.33 -8.12 2.90
C PRO A 34 -21.18 -7.29 1.96
N GLY A 35 -21.70 -7.92 0.90
CA GLY A 35 -22.58 -7.26 -0.05
C GLY A 35 -24.00 -7.09 0.53
N PHE A 36 -24.81 -6.29 -0.14
CA PHE A 36 -26.25 -6.30 0.11
C PHE A 36 -26.84 -7.49 -0.67
N GLY A 37 -27.32 -8.53 0.03
CA GLY A 37 -27.71 -9.81 -0.58
C GLY A 37 -26.49 -10.73 -0.85
N ASP A 38 -26.66 -11.72 -1.72
CA ASP A 38 -25.67 -12.78 -1.98
C ASP A 38 -24.51 -12.38 -2.91
N GLN A 39 -24.39 -11.09 -3.27
CA GLN A 39 -23.34 -10.61 -4.17
C GLN A 39 -22.17 -10.02 -3.37
N PRO A 40 -20.97 -10.63 -3.42
CA PRO A 40 -19.79 -10.06 -2.81
C PRO A 40 -19.42 -8.75 -3.53
N ARG A 41 -19.04 -7.73 -2.75
CA ARG A 41 -18.56 -6.45 -3.28
C ARG A 41 -17.05 -6.39 -3.29
N THR A 42 -16.51 -5.92 -4.39
CA THR A 42 -15.11 -5.53 -4.47
C THR A 42 -14.92 -4.22 -3.72
N THR A 43 -13.87 -4.12 -2.91
CA THR A 43 -13.54 -2.90 -2.19
C THR A 43 -12.37 -2.20 -2.84
N GLY A 44 -12.56 -0.92 -3.13
CA GLY A 44 -11.45 -0.02 -3.41
C GLY A 44 -10.64 0.29 -2.15
N ALA A 45 -9.41 0.80 -2.33
CA ALA A 45 -8.52 1.18 -1.23
C ALA A 45 -7.74 2.45 -1.56
N VAL A 46 -7.57 3.32 -0.56
CA VAL A 46 -6.65 4.45 -0.60
C VAL A 46 -5.50 4.19 0.35
N ILE A 47 -4.26 4.23 -0.16
CA ILE A 47 -3.02 3.99 0.57
C ILE A 47 -2.15 5.24 0.50
N GLY A 48 -1.96 5.92 1.63
CA GLY A 48 -1.05 7.07 1.74
C GLY A 48 0.33 6.64 2.23
N LEU A 49 1.38 7.01 1.50
CA LEU A 49 2.77 6.75 1.85
C LEU A 49 3.44 8.04 2.32
N VAL A 50 3.96 8.04 3.54
CA VAL A 50 4.56 9.20 4.22
C VAL A 50 5.97 8.86 4.68
N GLY A 51 6.94 9.71 4.40
CA GLY A 51 8.33 9.54 4.83
C GLY A 51 9.31 10.31 3.94
N GLU A 52 10.55 10.40 4.38
CA GLU A 52 11.63 11.14 3.72
C GLU A 52 11.97 10.62 2.32
N LEU A 53 12.72 11.42 1.56
CA LEU A 53 13.26 10.99 0.27
C LEU A 53 14.16 9.75 0.47
N GLY A 54 13.97 8.73 -0.39
CA GLY A 54 14.72 7.47 -0.26
C GLY A 54 14.20 6.50 0.80
N ALA A 55 13.14 6.83 1.56
CA ALA A 55 12.59 5.98 2.61
C ALA A 55 12.00 4.65 2.10
N GLY A 56 11.77 4.49 0.78
CA GLY A 56 11.26 3.25 0.19
C GLY A 56 9.79 3.30 -0.22
N LYS A 57 9.17 4.49 -0.30
CA LYS A 57 7.77 4.67 -0.72
C LYS A 57 7.49 4.03 -2.09
N THR A 58 8.29 4.38 -3.09
CA THR A 58 8.18 3.80 -4.44
C THR A 58 8.47 2.29 -4.46
N THR A 59 9.41 1.82 -3.62
CA THR A 59 9.70 0.38 -3.47
C THR A 59 8.48 -0.37 -2.97
N PHE A 60 7.78 0.19 -1.98
CA PHE A 60 6.52 -0.36 -1.48
C PHE A 60 5.42 -0.33 -2.55
N ALA A 61 5.26 0.80 -3.27
CA ALA A 61 4.28 0.95 -4.35
C ALA A 61 4.50 -0.08 -5.48
N GLN A 62 5.76 -0.37 -5.83
CA GLN A 62 6.13 -1.43 -6.76
C GLN A 62 5.67 -2.81 -6.28
N GLY A 63 5.89 -3.12 -5.01
CA GLY A 63 5.41 -4.35 -4.40
C GLY A 63 3.88 -4.43 -4.43
N LEU A 64 3.20 -3.36 -4.02
CA LEU A 64 1.73 -3.28 -4.03
C LEU A 64 1.17 -3.57 -5.43
N ALA A 65 1.70 -2.92 -6.46
CA ALA A 65 1.27 -3.12 -7.84
C ALA A 65 1.45 -4.57 -8.31
N ARG A 66 2.57 -5.21 -7.92
CA ARG A 66 2.81 -6.64 -8.20
C ARG A 66 1.75 -7.51 -7.52
N GLY A 67 1.44 -7.23 -6.24
CA GLY A 67 0.40 -7.94 -5.49
C GLY A 67 -1.00 -7.76 -6.05
N LEU A 68 -1.26 -6.63 -6.71
CA LEU A 68 -2.50 -6.32 -7.44
C LEU A 68 -2.54 -6.96 -8.85
N GLY A 69 -1.53 -7.72 -9.25
CA GLY A 69 -1.48 -8.35 -10.57
C GLY A 69 -1.14 -7.39 -11.72
N VAL A 70 -0.65 -6.19 -11.44
CA VAL A 70 -0.17 -5.24 -12.46
C VAL A 70 1.14 -5.76 -13.04
N GLN A 71 1.20 -5.91 -14.37
CA GLN A 71 2.39 -6.43 -15.07
C GLN A 71 3.34 -5.33 -15.54
N ALA A 72 2.87 -4.08 -15.61
CA ALA A 72 3.67 -2.95 -16.02
C ALA A 72 4.73 -2.58 -14.98
N HIS A 73 5.90 -2.11 -15.44
CA HIS A 73 6.92 -1.58 -14.56
C HIS A 73 6.47 -0.26 -13.92
N ILE A 74 6.42 -0.22 -12.59
CA ILE A 74 6.03 0.96 -11.81
C ILE A 74 7.25 1.83 -11.55
N THR A 75 7.14 3.11 -11.92
CA THR A 75 8.10 4.16 -11.59
C THR A 75 7.38 5.28 -10.84
N SER A 76 8.10 6.03 -9.99
CA SER A 76 7.50 7.20 -9.32
C SER A 76 6.99 8.21 -10.35
N PRO A 77 5.73 8.67 -10.24
CA PRO A 77 5.14 9.63 -11.18
C PRO A 77 5.48 11.08 -10.85
N THR A 78 6.69 11.36 -10.35
CA THR A 78 7.09 12.71 -9.90
C THR A 78 6.91 13.79 -10.98
N PHE A 79 6.96 13.44 -12.27
CA PHE A 79 6.78 14.39 -13.37
C PHE A 79 5.38 14.39 -13.96
N THR A 80 4.69 13.26 -13.95
CA THR A 80 3.33 13.09 -14.49
C THR A 80 2.25 13.32 -13.44
N LEU A 81 2.64 13.34 -12.15
CA LEU A 81 1.81 13.42 -10.94
C LEU A 81 0.92 12.20 -10.73
N ILE A 82 0.32 11.64 -11.77
CA ILE A 82 -0.52 10.43 -11.72
C ILE A 82 -0.14 9.51 -12.87
N ASN A 83 0.09 8.24 -12.55
CA ASN A 83 0.15 7.15 -13.53
C ASN A 83 -0.97 6.16 -13.23
N GLU A 84 -1.61 5.68 -14.27
CA GLU A 84 -2.68 4.68 -14.20
C GLU A 84 -2.19 3.35 -14.75
N TYR A 85 -2.53 2.27 -14.04
CA TYR A 85 -2.20 0.90 -14.43
C TYR A 85 -3.42 -0.01 -14.26
N THR A 86 -3.54 -1.01 -15.11
CA THR A 86 -4.61 -1.99 -15.02
C THR A 86 -4.02 -3.39 -14.81
N SER A 87 -4.68 -4.18 -13.97
CA SER A 87 -4.38 -5.60 -13.83
C SER A 87 -5.27 -6.39 -14.79
N PRO A 88 -4.67 -7.19 -15.70
CA PRO A 88 -5.45 -8.00 -16.62
C PRO A 88 -6.13 -9.21 -15.95
N THR A 89 -5.65 -9.62 -14.76
CA THR A 89 -6.10 -10.84 -14.08
C THR A 89 -7.04 -10.56 -12.91
N GLU A 90 -6.84 -9.44 -12.20
CA GLU A 90 -7.53 -9.15 -10.93
C GLU A 90 -8.66 -8.13 -11.06
N ASN A 91 -8.91 -7.63 -12.28
CA ASN A 91 -9.89 -6.57 -12.54
C ASN A 91 -9.69 -5.33 -11.65
N VAL A 92 -8.42 -4.93 -11.49
CA VAL A 92 -7.98 -3.79 -10.68
C VAL A 92 -7.49 -2.66 -11.57
N ARG A 93 -7.84 -1.43 -11.18
CA ARG A 93 -7.29 -0.19 -11.70
C ARG A 93 -6.48 0.48 -10.60
N LEU A 94 -5.17 0.59 -10.78
CA LEU A 94 -4.25 1.20 -9.83
C LEU A 94 -3.91 2.61 -10.30
N PHE A 95 -4.16 3.60 -9.45
CA PHE A 95 -3.69 4.97 -9.60
C PHE A 95 -2.48 5.18 -8.69
N HIS A 96 -1.33 5.46 -9.28
CA HIS A 96 -0.12 5.82 -8.56
C HIS A 96 0.09 7.32 -8.65
N VAL A 97 0.05 7.98 -7.51
CA VAL A 97 0.12 9.44 -7.36
C VAL A 97 1.41 9.82 -6.62
N ASP A 98 2.06 10.90 -7.05
CA ASP A 98 3.16 11.54 -6.31
C ASP A 98 2.82 13.01 -6.08
N SER A 99 2.52 13.36 -4.83
CA SER A 99 2.14 14.74 -4.46
C SER A 99 3.33 15.63 -4.10
N TYR A 100 4.58 15.16 -4.27
CA TYR A 100 5.79 15.93 -3.93
C TYR A 100 5.84 17.31 -4.57
N ARG A 101 5.40 17.44 -5.83
CA ARG A 101 5.46 18.67 -6.62
C ARG A 101 4.19 19.51 -6.60
N LEU A 102 3.12 19.02 -5.95
CA LEU A 102 1.89 19.79 -5.84
C LEU A 102 2.09 21.04 -4.99
N ALA A 103 1.27 22.06 -5.24
CA ALA A 103 1.38 23.37 -4.61
C ALA A 103 1.42 23.29 -3.08
N ALA A 104 2.23 24.16 -2.47
CA ALA A 104 2.36 24.20 -1.01
C ALA A 104 1.21 24.98 -0.33
N ASN A 105 0.51 25.85 -1.07
CA ASN A 105 -0.63 26.58 -0.52
C ASN A 105 -1.95 25.84 -0.83
N GLN A 106 -2.87 25.89 0.12
CA GLN A 106 -4.08 25.07 0.11
C GLN A 106 -5.01 25.38 -1.07
N ASP A 107 -5.17 26.66 -1.43
CA ASP A 107 -6.07 27.04 -2.52
C ASP A 107 -5.57 26.54 -3.89
N SER A 108 -4.27 26.65 -4.14
CA SER A 108 -3.65 26.12 -5.37
C SER A 108 -3.65 24.60 -5.38
N LEU A 109 -3.43 23.95 -4.24
CA LEU A 109 -3.45 22.50 -4.10
C LEU A 109 -4.84 21.93 -4.43
N VAL A 110 -5.90 22.55 -3.92
CA VAL A 110 -7.29 22.16 -4.23
C VAL A 110 -7.54 22.24 -5.72
N ASN A 111 -7.18 23.36 -6.37
CA ASN A 111 -7.35 23.53 -7.81
C ASN A 111 -6.55 22.50 -8.63
N GLU A 112 -5.33 22.17 -8.22
CA GLU A 112 -4.51 21.15 -8.88
C GLU A 112 -5.13 19.77 -8.74
N ILE A 113 -5.64 19.40 -7.57
CA ILE A 113 -6.30 18.11 -7.33
C ILE A 113 -7.53 17.95 -8.21
N TYR A 114 -8.40 18.96 -8.27
CA TYR A 114 -9.57 18.96 -9.16
C TYR A 114 -9.14 18.96 -10.63
N GLY A 115 -8.11 19.73 -11.00
CA GLY A 115 -7.58 19.74 -12.36
C GLY A 115 -6.99 18.42 -12.82
N LEU A 116 -6.56 17.56 -11.88
CA LEU A 116 -6.06 16.21 -12.13
C LEU A 116 -7.16 15.14 -12.08
N GLY A 117 -8.42 15.49 -11.73
CA GLY A 117 -9.52 14.54 -11.58
C GLY A 117 -9.36 13.58 -10.40
N MET A 118 -8.58 13.97 -9.38
CA MET A 118 -8.36 13.12 -8.20
C MET A 118 -9.61 12.97 -7.35
N ASP A 119 -10.48 13.97 -7.33
CA ASP A 119 -11.79 13.92 -6.69
C ASP A 119 -12.64 12.81 -7.29
N GLU A 120 -12.73 12.71 -8.63
CA GLU A 120 -13.45 11.63 -9.32
C GLU A 120 -12.84 10.25 -9.00
N ILE A 121 -11.50 10.15 -8.88
CA ILE A 121 -10.81 8.92 -8.52
C ILE A 121 -11.15 8.52 -7.07
N PHE A 122 -11.17 9.47 -6.14
CA PHE A 122 -11.52 9.21 -4.74
C PHE A 122 -12.99 8.82 -4.60
N ASP A 123 -13.90 9.53 -5.29
CA ASP A 123 -15.31 9.20 -5.34
C ASP A 123 -15.55 7.78 -5.88
N ALA A 124 -14.84 7.38 -6.93
CA ALA A 124 -14.92 6.02 -7.48
C ALA A 124 -14.52 4.95 -6.45
N VAL A 125 -13.50 5.20 -5.63
CA VAL A 125 -13.11 4.29 -4.52
C VAL A 125 -14.19 4.26 -3.43
N GLU A 126 -14.83 5.38 -3.14
CA GLU A 126 -15.87 5.48 -2.12
C GLU A 126 -17.21 4.96 -2.60
N GLU A 127 -17.62 5.22 -3.83
CA GLU A 127 -18.89 4.77 -4.42
C GLU A 127 -19.03 3.25 -4.49
N GLU A 128 -17.93 2.52 -4.64
CA GLU A 128 -17.91 1.06 -4.48
C GLU A 128 -18.45 0.63 -3.10
N SER A 129 -18.46 1.54 -2.11
CA SER A 129 -18.96 1.31 -0.74
C SER A 129 -20.45 1.65 -0.59
N PHE A 130 -20.99 2.57 -1.40
CA PHE A 130 -22.33 3.14 -1.23
C PHE A 130 -23.34 2.59 -2.23
N ALA A 131 -23.32 1.32 -2.60
CA ALA A 131 -24.32 0.75 -3.49
C ALA A 131 -25.75 0.68 -2.87
N ASN A 132 -26.24 1.82 -2.36
CA ASN A 132 -27.66 2.06 -2.13
C ASN A 132 -28.41 2.45 -3.42
N ARG A 133 -27.75 2.48 -4.57
CA ARG A 133 -28.31 2.86 -5.87
C ARG A 133 -28.38 1.67 -6.81
N GLY A 134 -29.25 0.69 -6.50
CA GLY A 134 -29.59 -0.39 -7.45
C GLY A 134 -28.41 -1.31 -7.87
N PRO A 135 -28.70 -2.37 -8.63
CA PRO A 135 -27.63 -3.21 -9.18
C PRO A 135 -26.78 -2.37 -10.17
N PRO A 136 -25.44 -2.47 -10.12
CA PRO A 136 -24.56 -1.76 -11.04
C PRO A 136 -24.91 -2.16 -12.49
N PRO A 137 -24.83 -1.24 -13.44
CA PRO A 137 -25.15 -1.51 -14.84
C PRO A 137 -24.21 -2.51 -15.52
N HIS A 138 -23.11 -2.88 -14.85
CA HIS A 138 -22.11 -3.84 -15.33
C HIS A 138 -21.84 -4.96 -14.31
N PRO A 139 -21.72 -6.22 -14.77
CA PRO A 139 -21.70 -7.40 -13.88
C PRO A 139 -20.46 -7.55 -13.01
N VAL A 140 -19.40 -6.78 -13.19
CA VAL A 140 -18.20 -6.80 -12.34
C VAL A 140 -17.64 -5.37 -12.25
N ALA A 141 -17.89 -4.69 -11.14
CA ALA A 141 -17.24 -3.41 -10.88
C ALA A 141 -15.72 -3.60 -10.81
N GLN A 142 -15.00 -2.78 -11.57
CA GLN A 142 -13.53 -2.77 -11.52
C GLN A 142 -13.09 -2.17 -10.19
N ARG A 143 -12.20 -2.86 -9.48
CA ARG A 143 -11.67 -2.38 -8.19
C ARG A 143 -10.69 -1.22 -8.41
N HIS A 144 -10.92 -0.09 -7.76
CA HIS A 144 -10.03 1.07 -7.79
C HIS A 144 -9.11 1.09 -6.57
N VAL A 145 -7.81 1.14 -6.80
CA VAL A 145 -6.79 1.26 -5.75
C VAL A 145 -5.97 2.50 -6.02
N VAL A 146 -5.83 3.36 -5.02
CA VAL A 146 -5.02 4.58 -5.09
C VAL A 146 -3.85 4.46 -4.15
N VAL A 147 -2.63 4.62 -4.64
CA VAL A 147 -1.42 4.74 -3.82
C VAL A 147 -0.81 6.11 -4.03
N ILE A 148 -0.56 6.83 -2.94
CA ILE A 148 -0.14 8.24 -2.96
C ILE A 148 1.17 8.37 -2.21
N GLU A 149 2.26 8.70 -2.92
CA GLU A 149 3.52 9.10 -2.30
C GLU A 149 3.42 10.54 -1.80
N TRP A 150 4.05 10.86 -0.66
CA TRP A 150 4.01 12.14 0.03
C TRP A 150 2.60 12.56 0.45
N ALA A 151 1.81 11.57 0.90
CA ALA A 151 0.39 11.74 1.19
C ALA A 151 0.10 12.80 2.28
N ASP A 152 1.03 13.06 3.17
CA ASP A 152 0.95 14.11 4.20
C ASP A 152 0.77 15.52 3.62
N ARG A 153 1.20 15.75 2.37
CA ARG A 153 1.02 17.03 1.69
C ARG A 153 -0.43 17.32 1.32
N LEU A 154 -1.25 16.30 1.16
CA LEU A 154 -2.67 16.44 0.81
C LEU A 154 -3.57 16.71 2.02
N GLY A 155 -3.14 16.39 3.22
CA GLY A 155 -3.86 16.69 4.46
C GLY A 155 -5.32 16.21 4.46
N ASP A 156 -6.24 17.16 4.64
CA ASP A 156 -7.69 16.92 4.71
C ASP A 156 -8.35 16.63 3.35
N LEU A 157 -7.62 16.76 2.26
CA LEU A 157 -8.11 16.42 0.91
C LEU A 157 -8.09 14.90 0.65
N LEU A 158 -7.43 14.14 1.53
CA LEU A 158 -7.45 12.68 1.44
C LEU A 158 -8.77 12.11 1.95
N PRO A 159 -9.27 11.01 1.34
CA PRO A 159 -10.42 10.27 1.85
C PRO A 159 -10.29 9.92 3.33
N ALA A 160 -11.42 9.98 4.04
CA ALA A 160 -11.46 9.70 5.48
C ALA A 160 -11.09 8.25 5.80
N ASP A 161 -11.53 7.29 4.97
CA ASP A 161 -11.19 5.87 5.12
C ASP A 161 -9.99 5.51 4.25
N ARG A 162 -8.81 5.58 4.85
CA ARG A 162 -7.53 5.28 4.19
C ARG A 162 -6.58 4.51 5.09
N LEU A 163 -5.67 3.78 4.48
CA LEU A 163 -4.53 3.17 5.13
C LEU A 163 -3.31 4.07 4.92
N THR A 164 -2.74 4.62 5.99
CA THR A 164 -1.52 5.43 5.92
C THR A 164 -0.32 4.59 6.37
N LEU A 165 0.73 4.56 5.56
CA LEU A 165 2.01 3.93 5.87
C LEU A 165 3.08 5.00 6.06
N ARG A 166 3.63 5.08 7.29
CA ARG A 166 4.78 5.92 7.61
C ARG A 166 6.06 5.10 7.57
N PHE A 167 7.07 5.68 6.94
CA PHE A 167 8.42 5.15 6.84
C PHE A 167 9.32 5.94 7.80
N ASP A 168 9.72 5.33 8.91
CA ASP A 168 10.63 5.93 9.88
C ASP A 168 12.01 5.31 9.73
N SER A 169 13.01 6.13 9.43
CA SER A 169 14.40 5.68 9.19
C SER A 169 15.21 5.46 10.48
N GLY A 170 14.59 5.65 11.64
CA GLY A 170 15.29 5.49 12.94
C GLY A 170 16.40 6.52 13.22
N ALA A 171 16.63 7.45 12.29
CA ALA A 171 17.74 8.41 12.38
C ALA A 171 17.55 9.47 13.48
N ASP A 172 16.35 9.70 13.96
CA ASP A 172 16.04 10.81 14.87
C ASP A 172 16.05 10.43 16.37
N GLY A 173 16.49 9.21 16.73
CA GLY A 173 16.61 8.83 18.14
C GLY A 173 15.32 8.87 18.97
N GLN A 174 14.18 9.22 18.36
CA GLN A 174 12.87 9.11 18.96
C GLN A 174 12.31 7.73 18.66
N THR A 175 12.48 6.82 19.62
CA THR A 175 11.72 5.57 19.64
C THR A 175 10.23 5.90 19.47
N PRO A 176 9.53 5.31 18.49
CA PRO A 176 8.09 5.49 18.39
C PRO A 176 7.47 5.10 19.73
N VAL A 177 6.69 6.00 20.31
CA VAL A 177 6.01 5.78 21.59
C VAL A 177 4.90 4.76 21.35
N ALA A 178 5.25 3.49 21.26
CA ALA A 178 4.37 2.32 21.33
C ALA A 178 5.19 1.01 21.39
N ALA A 179 6.31 1.00 22.11
CA ALA A 179 7.10 -0.23 22.36
C ALA A 179 6.40 -1.22 23.32
N GLY A 180 5.09 -1.14 23.50
CA GLY A 180 4.39 -1.89 24.55
C GLY A 180 3.80 -3.25 24.17
N VAL A 181 3.64 -3.61 22.90
CA VAL A 181 2.80 -4.77 22.57
C VAL A 181 3.44 -5.85 21.70
N TYR A 182 4.58 -5.64 21.04
CA TYR A 182 5.10 -6.62 20.07
C TYR A 182 6.54 -7.10 20.28
N ASN A 183 7.11 -7.01 21.48
CA ASN A 183 8.46 -7.56 21.77
C ASN A 183 8.51 -9.10 21.77
N HIS A 184 7.41 -9.83 21.62
CA HIS A 184 7.43 -11.29 21.70
C HIS A 184 7.57 -12.02 20.36
N THR A 185 7.39 -11.37 19.21
CA THR A 185 7.40 -12.07 17.91
C THR A 185 8.75 -11.98 17.17
N LEU A 186 9.63 -11.05 17.53
CA LEU A 186 10.89 -10.84 16.81
C LEU A 186 12.13 -11.45 17.47
N ALA A 187 12.05 -11.89 18.73
CA ALA A 187 13.21 -12.41 19.46
C ALA A 187 13.64 -13.85 19.08
N HIS A 188 12.87 -14.56 18.27
CA HIS A 188 13.15 -15.96 17.90
C HIS A 188 13.63 -16.16 16.46
N LEU A 189 13.84 -15.11 15.70
CA LEU A 189 14.35 -15.21 14.33
C LEU A 189 15.88 -15.14 14.31
N GLN A 190 16.56 -16.18 14.84
CA GLN A 190 17.95 -16.45 14.51
C GLN A 190 18.05 -16.77 13.02
N LYS A 191 19.02 -16.12 12.34
CA LYS A 191 19.37 -16.39 10.94
C LYS A 191 19.56 -17.89 10.73
N PRO A 192 18.93 -18.52 9.73
CA PRO A 192 19.43 -19.80 9.25
C PRO A 192 20.67 -19.54 8.38
N GLU A 193 21.83 -20.01 8.85
CA GLU A 193 23.00 -20.24 8.00
C GLU A 193 22.67 -21.43 7.09
N THR A 194 22.35 -21.18 5.84
CA THR A 194 22.63 -22.13 4.76
C THR A 194 22.77 -21.39 3.44
N ASP A 195 24.00 -21.36 2.98
CA ASP A 195 24.44 -21.10 1.62
C ASP A 195 23.88 -22.20 0.68
N GLN A 196 22.80 -21.89 -0.06
CA GLN A 196 22.42 -22.59 -1.27
C GLN A 196 21.67 -21.64 -2.19
N THR A 197 22.36 -21.15 -3.19
CA THR A 197 21.84 -20.39 -4.31
C THR A 197 20.86 -21.26 -5.12
N PRO A 198 19.57 -20.93 -5.20
CA PRO A 198 18.67 -21.63 -6.13
C PRO A 198 18.92 -21.15 -7.58
N PRO A 199 18.66 -22.02 -8.59
CA PRO A 199 18.93 -21.71 -9.99
C PRO A 199 18.05 -20.58 -10.50
N ALA A 200 18.64 -19.77 -11.40
CA ALA A 200 18.01 -18.62 -12.04
C ALA A 200 16.75 -19.05 -12.80
N CYS A 201 15.61 -18.47 -12.42
CA CYS A 201 14.39 -18.50 -13.21
C CYS A 201 14.46 -17.40 -14.27
N GLU A 202 14.59 -17.75 -15.51
CA GLU A 202 14.44 -16.84 -16.64
C GLU A 202 12.97 -16.46 -16.80
N ALA A 203 12.63 -15.26 -16.29
CA ALA A 203 11.32 -14.66 -16.51
C ALA A 203 11.44 -13.54 -17.53
N THR A 204 10.86 -13.77 -18.69
CA THR A 204 10.62 -12.75 -19.71
C THR A 204 9.70 -11.66 -19.14
N GLY A 205 10.21 -10.43 -19.03
CA GLY A 205 9.48 -9.25 -18.53
C GLY A 205 9.74 -8.93 -17.06
N GLY A 206 11.01 -8.95 -16.64
CA GLY A 206 11.37 -8.85 -15.23
C GLY A 206 11.22 -7.46 -14.63
N TRP A 207 10.44 -7.37 -13.57
CA TRP A 207 10.50 -6.28 -12.61
C TRP A 207 11.91 -6.21 -12.00
N PRO A 208 12.51 -4.99 -11.86
CA PRO A 208 13.73 -4.87 -11.09
C PRO A 208 13.45 -5.29 -9.65
N ARG A 209 14.15 -6.29 -9.17
CA ARG A 209 14.11 -6.66 -7.75
C ARG A 209 14.94 -5.66 -6.98
N ALA A 210 14.41 -5.17 -5.86
CA ALA A 210 15.21 -4.44 -4.89
C ALA A 210 16.37 -5.34 -4.43
N THR A 211 17.59 -4.83 -4.44
CA THR A 211 18.77 -5.59 -4.02
C THR A 211 18.90 -5.53 -2.51
N GLU A 212 19.40 -6.62 -1.88
CA GLU A 212 19.60 -6.73 -0.42
C GLU A 212 20.70 -5.79 0.12
N GLN A 213 21.37 -5.02 -0.73
CA GLN A 213 22.62 -4.31 -0.39
C GLN A 213 22.45 -2.97 0.33
N ASP A 214 21.22 -2.49 0.52
CA ASP A 214 20.98 -1.27 1.31
C ASP A 214 20.51 -1.68 2.72
N GLY A 215 21.47 -1.92 3.62
CA GLY A 215 21.27 -2.46 4.96
C GLY A 215 20.62 -1.49 5.97
N SER A 216 19.80 -0.55 5.51
CA SER A 216 19.07 0.33 6.41
C SER A 216 17.75 -0.29 6.86
N GLU A 217 17.72 -0.75 8.11
CA GLU A 217 16.47 -1.11 8.77
C GLU A 217 15.55 0.11 8.83
N ARG A 218 14.26 -0.10 8.56
CA ARG A 218 13.24 0.94 8.63
C ARG A 218 12.00 0.43 9.33
N MET A 219 11.43 1.27 10.17
CA MET A 219 10.15 0.99 10.79
C MET A 219 9.04 1.45 9.87
N LEU A 220 8.14 0.55 9.53
CA LEU A 220 6.94 0.79 8.72
C LEU A 220 5.74 0.79 9.64
N CYS A 221 5.14 1.95 9.88
CA CYS A 221 3.98 2.09 10.76
C CYS A 221 2.71 2.25 9.93
N PHE A 222 1.87 1.22 9.93
CA PHE A 222 0.55 1.25 9.28
C PHE A 222 -0.49 1.83 10.22
N CYS A 223 -1.34 2.72 9.72
CA CYS A 223 -2.39 3.40 10.45
C CYS A 223 -3.67 3.41 9.63
N ALA A 224 -4.73 2.81 10.15
CA ALA A 224 -6.05 2.79 9.55
C ALA A 224 -6.95 3.86 10.17
N THR A 225 -7.76 4.54 9.34
CA THR A 225 -8.63 5.65 9.78
C THR A 225 -10.11 5.37 9.60
N GLY A 226 -10.49 4.29 8.92
CA GLY A 226 -11.87 3.93 8.66
C GLY A 226 -12.11 2.42 8.66
N PRO A 227 -13.34 1.96 8.47
CA PRO A 227 -13.70 0.56 8.60
C PRO A 227 -13.03 -0.34 7.54
N ARG A 228 -12.90 0.12 6.29
CA ARG A 228 -12.24 -0.64 5.22
C ARG A 228 -10.73 -0.77 5.47
N SER A 229 -10.08 0.34 5.76
CA SER A 229 -8.66 0.35 6.08
C SER A 229 -8.34 -0.45 7.34
N SER A 230 -9.23 -0.46 8.34
CA SER A 230 -9.08 -1.28 9.54
C SER A 230 -9.20 -2.78 9.25
N ALA A 231 -10.11 -3.18 8.36
CA ALA A 231 -10.22 -4.56 7.92
C ALA A 231 -8.96 -5.01 7.18
N LEU A 232 -8.48 -4.20 6.22
CA LEU A 232 -7.23 -4.48 5.49
C LEU A 232 -6.03 -4.60 6.44
N LEU A 233 -5.97 -3.74 7.46
CA LEU A 233 -4.89 -3.75 8.44
C LEU A 233 -4.94 -4.99 9.33
N SER A 234 -6.13 -5.45 9.71
CA SER A 234 -6.33 -6.70 10.46
C SER A 234 -5.89 -7.92 9.65
N ASP A 235 -6.24 -7.96 8.36
CA ASP A 235 -5.82 -9.04 7.46
C ASP A 235 -4.29 -9.02 7.26
N LEU A 236 -3.70 -7.83 7.11
CA LEU A 236 -2.25 -7.67 7.02
C LEU A 236 -1.56 -8.15 8.30
N GLN A 237 -2.07 -7.77 9.48
CA GLN A 237 -1.55 -8.21 10.76
C GLN A 237 -1.54 -9.74 10.87
N SER A 238 -2.63 -10.37 10.48
CA SER A 238 -2.75 -11.82 10.48
C SER A 238 -1.75 -12.48 9.52
N ALA A 239 -1.58 -11.89 8.34
CA ALA A 239 -0.67 -12.42 7.32
C ALA A 239 0.81 -12.26 7.70
N VAL A 240 1.21 -11.16 8.34
CA VAL A 240 2.62 -10.95 8.78
C VAL A 240 2.96 -11.74 10.05
N ALA A 241 1.98 -12.23 10.79
CA ALA A 241 2.20 -13.13 11.91
C ALA A 241 2.72 -14.51 11.45
N ASP A 242 2.47 -14.91 10.19
CA ASP A 242 3.08 -16.09 9.58
C ASP A 242 4.49 -15.76 9.06
N PRO A 243 5.56 -16.38 9.60
CA PRO A 243 6.93 -16.09 9.17
C PRO A 243 7.19 -16.40 7.68
N GLN A 244 6.36 -17.22 7.05
CA GLN A 244 6.50 -17.63 5.65
C GLN A 244 6.33 -16.48 4.66
N TRP A 245 5.65 -15.38 5.03
CA TRP A 245 5.49 -14.25 4.12
C TRP A 245 6.83 -13.65 3.65
N ARG A 246 7.89 -13.77 4.47
CA ARG A 246 9.25 -13.32 4.12
C ARG A 246 9.95 -14.25 3.14
N GLY A 247 9.55 -15.52 3.12
CA GLY A 247 10.14 -16.58 2.29
C GLY A 247 9.47 -16.80 0.92
N THR A 248 8.26 -16.32 0.70
CA THR A 248 7.53 -16.50 -0.57
C THR A 248 8.05 -15.55 -1.64
N GLY A 249 9.17 -15.89 -2.25
CA GLY A 249 9.73 -15.23 -3.40
C GLY A 249 10.09 -16.29 -4.45
N CYS A 250 9.21 -16.50 -5.40
CA CYS A 250 9.52 -16.97 -6.73
C CYS A 250 9.35 -15.83 -7.71
#